data_b506cf9d98329b4aaa798659114c7a30
#
_entry.id   b506cf9d98329b4aaa798659114c7a30
#
_cell.length_a   1.000
_cell.length_b   1.000
_cell.length_c   1.000
_cell.angle_alpha   90.00
_cell.angle_beta   90.00
_cell.angle_gamma   90.00
#
_symmetry.space_group_name_H-M   'P 1'
#
loop_
_entity.id
_entity.type
_entity.pdbx_description
1 polymer ?
#
loop_
_entity_poly.entity_id
_entity_poly.type
_entity_poly.pdbx_seq_one_letter_code
_entity_poly.pdbx_strand_id
1 'polypeptide(L)'
;MRAAMLACLGIGIATTLAVHGQTAPARQPFTVVEASISEMRRAMEQRRTTSREIVEQHLVRIALYEDRLNAIIAVNPAALREAEALDRERAQGKVREPLHGLPIALQDNIHTLDMPTTGGVLAFRDLRPPYEATLTRLLREAGAVIIAKTGMIELAHWVSDGMPAYNAVSGHAMNPYDPRRDPREATFDGRAALS
;
A
#
# COMPACT_ATOMS: atom_id res chain seq x y z
N MET A 1 95.30 -15.42 -14.25
CA MET A 1 94.31 -15.77 -13.24
C MET A 1 93.02 -15.03 -13.60
N ARG A 2 91.99 -15.76 -14.09
CA ARG A 2 90.72 -15.23 -14.54
C ARG A 2 89.64 -15.61 -13.55
N ALA A 3 88.98 -14.64 -12.89
CA ALA A 3 87.85 -14.83 -12.02
C ALA A 3 86.59 -14.93 -12.85
N ALA A 4 85.80 -16.00 -12.68
CA ALA A 4 84.50 -16.19 -13.28
C ALA A 4 83.43 -15.61 -12.39
N MET A 5 82.59 -14.74 -12.93
CA MET A 5 81.45 -14.10 -12.26
C MET A 5 80.16 -14.89 -12.60
N LEU A 6 79.58 -15.56 -11.64
CA LEU A 6 78.28 -16.24 -11.78
C LEU A 6 77.18 -15.22 -11.55
N ALA A 7 76.31 -15.00 -12.54
CA ALA A 7 75.11 -14.22 -12.45
C ALA A 7 73.92 -15.17 -12.13
N CYS A 8 73.33 -15.05 -10.94
CA CYS A 8 72.07 -15.71 -10.59
C CYS A 8 70.88 -14.88 -11.09
N LEU A 9 70.15 -15.42 -12.10
CA LEU A 9 68.87 -14.88 -12.54
C LEU A 9 67.75 -15.35 -11.59
N GLY A 10 67.24 -14.46 -10.77
CA GLY A 10 66.04 -14.76 -9.93
C GLY A 10 64.78 -14.51 -10.73
N ILE A 11 64.05 -15.58 -11.00
CA ILE A 11 62.68 -15.51 -11.61
C ILE A 11 61.66 -15.25 -10.49
N GLY A 12 61.20 -14.01 -10.40
CA GLY A 12 60.10 -13.66 -9.51
C GLY A 12 58.76 -14.04 -10.10
N ILE A 13 58.08 -15.02 -9.52
CA ILE A 13 56.73 -15.41 -9.84
C ILE A 13 55.79 -14.43 -9.12
N ALA A 14 55.22 -13.46 -9.84
CA ALA A 14 54.17 -12.60 -9.32
C ALA A 14 52.83 -13.35 -9.34
N THR A 15 52.38 -13.84 -8.21
CA THR A 15 51.03 -14.38 -8.01
C THR A 15 50.02 -13.24 -7.90
N THR A 16 49.32 -12.98 -8.95
CA THR A 16 48.15 -12.08 -8.94
C THR A 16 46.98 -12.78 -8.25
N LEU A 17 46.68 -12.41 -6.99
CA LEU A 17 45.46 -12.78 -6.32
C LEU A 17 44.28 -12.06 -6.99
N ALA A 18 43.52 -12.78 -7.81
CA ALA A 18 42.24 -12.32 -8.32
C ALA A 18 41.22 -12.27 -7.16
N VAL A 19 40.98 -11.08 -6.62
CA VAL A 19 39.89 -10.84 -5.67
C VAL A 19 38.59 -10.97 -6.46
N HIS A 20 37.95 -12.14 -6.40
CA HIS A 20 36.59 -12.30 -6.86
C HIS A 20 35.68 -11.56 -5.89
N GLY A 21 35.32 -10.33 -6.26
CA GLY A 21 34.27 -9.58 -5.60
C GLY A 21 32.98 -10.37 -5.75
N GLN A 22 32.55 -11.08 -4.70
CA GLN A 22 31.19 -11.62 -4.64
C GLN A 22 30.25 -10.41 -4.59
N THR A 23 29.61 -10.10 -5.71
CA THR A 23 28.46 -9.19 -5.75
C THR A 23 27.40 -9.82 -4.87
N ALA A 24 27.09 -9.17 -3.74
CA ALA A 24 25.98 -9.56 -2.89
C ALA A 24 24.71 -9.71 -3.78
N PRO A 25 23.91 -10.76 -3.61
CA PRO A 25 22.71 -10.95 -4.42
C PRO A 25 21.84 -9.70 -4.33
N ALA A 26 21.45 -9.17 -5.47
CA ALA A 26 20.59 -8.00 -5.56
C ALA A 26 19.34 -8.25 -4.69
N ARG A 27 19.15 -7.43 -3.67
CA ARG A 27 18.01 -7.54 -2.74
C ARG A 27 16.75 -7.40 -3.57
N GLN A 28 15.88 -8.42 -3.58
CA GLN A 28 14.60 -8.32 -4.29
C GLN A 28 13.79 -7.15 -3.72
N PRO A 29 13.21 -6.30 -4.59
CA PRO A 29 12.38 -5.21 -4.14
C PRO A 29 11.18 -5.74 -3.36
N PHE A 30 10.76 -5.03 -2.32
CA PHE A 30 9.59 -5.38 -1.54
C PHE A 30 8.32 -5.19 -2.40
N THR A 31 7.38 -6.13 -2.30
CA THR A 31 6.06 -6.04 -2.94
C THR A 31 4.96 -6.04 -1.87
N VAL A 32 3.91 -5.25 -2.11
CA VAL A 32 2.71 -5.22 -1.25
C VAL A 32 1.71 -6.32 -1.58
N VAL A 33 1.93 -7.09 -2.66
CA VAL A 33 1.03 -8.19 -3.05
C VAL A 33 1.06 -9.25 -1.96
N GLU A 34 -0.11 -9.53 -1.39
CA GLU A 34 -0.32 -10.47 -0.26
C GLU A 34 0.53 -10.17 0.99
N ALA A 35 1.11 -8.97 1.08
CA ALA A 35 1.91 -8.58 2.23
C ALA A 35 1.04 -8.24 3.44
N SER A 36 1.29 -8.90 4.55
CA SER A 36 0.67 -8.59 5.83
C SER A 36 1.20 -7.27 6.42
N ILE A 37 0.45 -6.69 7.36
CA ILE A 37 0.88 -5.52 8.15
C ILE A 37 2.25 -5.76 8.79
N SER A 38 2.46 -6.94 9.36
CA SER A 38 3.72 -7.31 10.01
C SER A 38 4.89 -7.36 9.03
N GLU A 39 4.67 -7.83 7.79
CA GLU A 39 5.69 -7.87 6.74
C GLU A 39 6.04 -6.47 6.24
N MET A 40 5.04 -5.62 6.02
CA MET A 40 5.26 -4.20 5.66
C MET A 40 6.07 -3.46 6.74
N ARG A 41 5.68 -3.60 8.01
CA ARG A 41 6.42 -3.02 9.14
C ARG A 41 7.87 -3.49 9.17
N ARG A 42 8.09 -4.80 9.14
CA ARG A 42 9.43 -5.41 9.14
C ARG A 42 10.27 -4.95 7.95
N ALA A 43 9.67 -4.81 6.78
CA ALA A 43 10.37 -4.32 5.59
C ALA A 43 10.84 -2.87 5.76
N MET A 44 10.01 -2.00 6.36
CA MET A 44 10.40 -0.62 6.68
C MET A 44 11.50 -0.55 7.77
N GLU A 45 11.38 -1.35 8.84
CA GLU A 45 12.40 -1.46 9.91
C GLU A 45 13.76 -1.90 9.34
N GLN A 46 13.75 -2.84 8.41
CA GLN A 46 14.94 -3.34 7.71
C GLN A 46 15.40 -2.42 6.56
N ARG A 47 14.77 -1.28 6.35
CA ARG A 47 15.06 -0.34 5.25
C ARG A 47 15.02 -1.00 3.86
N ARG A 48 14.15 -2.00 3.68
CA ARG A 48 13.92 -2.64 2.38
C ARG A 48 12.88 -1.91 1.54
N THR A 49 12.07 -1.09 2.20
CA THR A 49 11.07 -0.22 1.59
C THR A 49 10.80 0.97 2.51
N THR A 50 10.08 1.96 2.00
CA THR A 50 9.62 3.14 2.72
C THR A 50 8.09 3.15 2.79
N SER A 51 7.51 3.98 3.67
CA SER A 51 6.08 4.24 3.70
C SER A 51 5.58 4.76 2.36
N ARG A 52 6.33 5.70 1.74
CA ARG A 52 6.00 6.25 0.44
C ARG A 52 5.92 5.16 -0.65
N GLU A 53 6.91 4.27 -0.72
CA GLU A 53 6.91 3.18 -1.70
C GLU A 53 5.76 2.18 -1.49
N ILE A 54 5.41 1.87 -0.24
CA ILE A 54 4.26 1.03 0.09
C ILE A 54 2.96 1.70 -0.38
N VAL A 55 2.76 2.96 -0.04
CA VAL A 55 1.57 3.73 -0.44
C VAL A 55 1.49 3.84 -1.96
N GLU A 56 2.61 4.14 -2.64
CA GLU A 56 2.67 4.22 -4.10
C GLU A 56 2.26 2.91 -4.77
N GLN A 57 2.76 1.76 -4.28
CA GLN A 57 2.36 0.46 -4.81
C GLN A 57 0.86 0.20 -4.64
N HIS A 58 0.25 0.59 -3.52
CA HIS A 58 -1.21 0.47 -3.34
C HIS A 58 -1.98 1.38 -4.28
N LEU A 59 -1.54 2.64 -4.46
CA LEU A 59 -2.18 3.58 -5.39
C LEU A 59 -2.08 3.10 -6.84
N VAL A 60 -0.93 2.54 -7.24
CA VAL A 60 -0.77 1.91 -8.56
C VAL A 60 -1.73 0.73 -8.73
N ARG A 61 -1.90 -0.11 -7.70
CA ARG A 61 -2.87 -1.22 -7.76
C ARG A 61 -4.30 -0.71 -7.88
N ILE A 62 -4.68 0.33 -7.15
CA ILE A 62 -5.99 0.98 -7.31
C ILE A 62 -6.15 1.43 -8.78
N ALA A 63 -5.20 2.17 -9.33
CA ALA A 63 -5.26 2.65 -10.70
C ALA A 63 -5.34 1.53 -11.77
N LEU A 64 -4.73 0.37 -11.50
CA LEU A 64 -4.73 -0.76 -12.44
C LEU A 64 -6.02 -1.60 -12.40
N TYR A 65 -6.71 -1.64 -11.27
CA TYR A 65 -7.80 -2.58 -11.05
C TYR A 65 -9.16 -1.93 -10.82
N GLU A 66 -9.22 -0.63 -10.52
CA GLU A 66 -10.46 0.06 -10.14
C GLU A 66 -11.53 0.00 -11.23
N ASP A 67 -11.16 0.11 -12.50
CA ASP A 67 -12.08 -0.02 -13.64
C ASP A 67 -12.82 -1.36 -13.67
N ARG A 68 -12.30 -2.37 -12.99
CA ARG A 68 -12.89 -3.71 -12.92
C ARG A 68 -13.52 -3.99 -11.57
N LEU A 69 -13.03 -3.38 -10.51
CA LEU A 69 -13.44 -3.68 -9.14
C LEU A 69 -14.49 -2.69 -8.63
N ASN A 70 -14.40 -1.43 -9.05
CA ASN A 70 -15.31 -0.38 -8.62
C ASN A 70 -15.46 -0.29 -7.09
N ALA A 71 -14.32 -0.48 -6.39
CA ALA A 71 -14.27 -0.61 -4.94
C ALA A 71 -13.93 0.69 -4.22
N ILE A 72 -13.35 1.67 -4.93
CA ILE A 72 -12.84 2.92 -4.37
C ILE A 72 -13.71 4.08 -4.82
N ILE A 73 -14.21 4.84 -3.86
CA ILE A 73 -15.08 6.00 -4.12
C ILE A 73 -14.30 7.32 -4.21
N ALA A 74 -13.19 7.40 -3.45
CA ALA A 74 -12.28 8.55 -3.48
C ALA A 74 -10.87 8.13 -3.07
N VAL A 75 -9.87 8.76 -3.69
CA VAL A 75 -8.44 8.59 -3.35
C VAL A 75 -7.93 9.86 -2.69
N ASN A 76 -7.13 9.71 -1.64
CA ASN A 76 -6.51 10.85 -0.96
C ASN A 76 -5.39 11.46 -1.82
N PRO A 77 -5.54 12.68 -2.33
CA PRO A 77 -4.53 13.32 -3.16
C PRO A 77 -3.23 13.66 -2.40
N ALA A 78 -3.29 13.63 -1.06
CA ALA A 78 -2.15 13.92 -0.20
C ALA A 78 -1.40 12.66 0.27
N ALA A 79 -1.88 11.46 -0.02
CA ALA A 79 -1.37 10.21 0.55
C ALA A 79 0.15 10.03 0.43
N LEU A 80 0.73 10.30 -0.74
CA LEU A 80 2.18 10.19 -0.94
C LEU A 80 2.96 11.22 -0.11
N ARG A 81 2.45 12.44 0.00
CA ARG A 81 3.09 13.50 0.81
C ARG A 81 3.02 13.19 2.30
N GLU A 82 1.91 12.61 2.77
CA GLU A 82 1.73 12.15 4.15
C GLU A 82 2.70 11.01 4.45
N ALA A 83 2.81 10.03 3.56
CA ALA A 83 3.75 8.92 3.68
C ALA A 83 5.20 9.40 3.76
N GLU A 84 5.60 10.35 2.91
CA GLU A 84 6.94 10.97 2.97
C GLU A 84 7.21 11.69 4.30
N ALA A 85 6.21 12.31 4.89
CA ALA A 85 6.35 12.95 6.20
C ALA A 85 6.64 11.91 7.29
N LEU A 86 5.95 10.78 7.25
CA LEU A 86 6.17 9.67 8.19
C LEU A 86 7.53 8.99 7.97
N ASP A 87 8.01 8.89 6.74
CA ASP A 87 9.37 8.41 6.45
C ASP A 87 10.42 9.36 7.06
N ARG A 88 10.21 10.67 7.00
CA ARG A 88 11.09 11.65 7.68
C ARG A 88 11.05 11.52 9.20
N GLU A 89 9.88 11.29 9.79
CA GLU A 89 9.76 11.03 11.24
C GLU A 89 10.53 9.77 11.62
N ARG A 90 10.39 8.68 10.86
CA ARG A 90 11.13 7.43 11.07
C ARG A 90 12.63 7.64 10.98
N ALA A 91 13.10 8.41 10.01
CA ALA A 91 14.52 8.73 9.86
C ALA A 91 15.09 9.51 11.06
N GLN A 92 14.25 10.25 11.79
CA GLN A 92 14.59 10.95 13.02
C GLN A 92 14.41 10.08 14.30
N GLY A 93 14.10 8.79 14.13
CA GLY A 93 13.83 7.88 15.25
C GLY A 93 12.44 8.05 15.88
N LYS A 94 11.56 8.84 15.28
CA LYS A 94 10.19 9.07 15.74
C LYS A 94 9.24 8.12 15.02
N VAL A 95 8.91 7.01 15.65
CA VAL A 95 7.98 6.02 15.12
C VAL A 95 6.72 6.02 15.97
N ARG A 96 5.57 6.25 15.33
CA ARG A 96 4.25 6.15 15.97
C ARG A 96 3.80 4.70 15.86
N GLU A 97 3.73 4.00 16.97
CA GLU A 97 3.26 2.61 17.00
C GLU A 97 1.72 2.55 17.03
N PRO A 98 1.08 1.50 16.45
CA PRO A 98 1.65 0.40 15.65
C PRO A 98 1.53 0.58 14.12
N LEU A 99 0.85 1.67 13.64
CA LEU A 99 0.44 1.83 12.25
C LEU A 99 1.34 2.79 11.44
N HIS A 100 2.47 3.19 12.00
CA HIS A 100 3.32 4.23 11.41
C HIS A 100 3.74 3.92 9.96
N GLY A 101 3.22 4.72 9.03
CA GLY A 101 3.53 4.62 7.60
C GLY A 101 2.74 3.55 6.84
N LEU A 102 1.76 2.92 7.48
CA LEU A 102 0.92 1.91 6.84
C LEU A 102 -0.30 2.54 6.16
N PRO A 103 -0.65 2.13 4.92
CA PRO A 103 -1.84 2.59 4.23
C PRO A 103 -3.10 1.94 4.80
N ILE A 104 -4.14 2.76 4.99
CA ILE A 104 -5.48 2.33 5.42
C ILE A 104 -6.51 2.92 4.45
N ALA A 105 -7.44 2.12 3.99
CA ALA A 105 -8.65 2.57 3.33
C ALA A 105 -9.81 2.58 4.34
N LEU A 106 -10.66 3.60 4.28
CA LEU A 106 -11.83 3.75 5.16
C LEU A 106 -13.12 3.60 4.39
N GLN A 107 -14.12 2.96 4.97
CA GLN A 107 -15.45 2.94 4.38
C GLN A 107 -16.00 4.35 4.24
N ASP A 108 -16.82 4.59 3.21
CA ASP A 108 -17.24 5.94 2.83
C ASP A 108 -18.23 6.63 3.79
N ASN A 109 -18.68 5.97 4.85
CA ASN A 109 -19.43 6.60 5.95
C ASN A 109 -18.53 7.17 7.05
N ILE A 110 -17.21 6.96 7.00
CA ILE A 110 -16.28 7.43 8.01
C ILE A 110 -15.73 8.79 7.58
N HIS A 111 -15.95 9.83 8.37
CA HIS A 111 -15.56 11.19 8.06
C HIS A 111 -14.05 11.39 7.98
N THR A 112 -13.63 12.04 6.90
CA THR A 112 -12.28 12.57 6.71
C THR A 112 -12.37 14.04 6.26
N LEU A 113 -11.34 14.85 6.56
CA LEU A 113 -11.31 16.27 6.12
C LEU A 113 -10.82 16.42 4.68
N ASP A 114 -10.06 15.47 4.17
CA ASP A 114 -9.35 15.54 2.89
C ASP A 114 -10.12 14.90 1.72
N MET A 115 -11.14 14.07 2.02
CA MET A 115 -11.96 13.41 1.02
C MET A 115 -13.45 13.59 1.31
N PRO A 116 -14.33 13.50 0.30
CA PRO A 116 -15.76 13.46 0.52
C PRO A 116 -16.19 12.28 1.40
N THR A 117 -17.32 12.41 2.06
CA THR A 117 -17.99 11.32 2.78
C THR A 117 -19.41 11.25 2.29
N THR A 118 -19.69 10.33 1.36
CA THR A 118 -20.95 10.31 0.63
C THR A 118 -21.97 9.31 1.19
N GLY A 119 -21.50 8.30 1.94
CA GLY A 119 -22.36 7.20 2.36
C GLY A 119 -22.95 6.41 1.18
N GLY A 120 -22.33 6.48 0.00
CA GLY A 120 -22.83 5.91 -1.24
C GLY A 120 -23.97 6.69 -1.91
N VAL A 121 -24.37 7.84 -1.37
CA VAL A 121 -25.53 8.64 -1.83
C VAL A 121 -25.10 9.73 -2.79
N LEU A 122 -25.68 9.75 -3.98
CA LEU A 122 -25.32 10.71 -5.02
C LEU A 122 -25.51 12.18 -4.58
N ALA A 123 -26.53 12.46 -3.77
CA ALA A 123 -26.79 13.79 -3.24
C ALA A 123 -25.68 14.31 -2.32
N PHE A 124 -24.85 13.41 -1.77
CA PHE A 124 -23.75 13.73 -0.88
C PHE A 124 -22.38 13.61 -1.57
N ARG A 125 -22.33 13.47 -2.89
CA ARG A 125 -21.08 13.27 -3.66
C ARG A 125 -19.95 14.23 -3.26
N ASP A 126 -20.29 15.50 -3.01
CA ASP A 126 -19.32 16.55 -2.70
C ASP A 126 -19.32 16.94 -1.21
N LEU A 127 -20.05 16.20 -0.38
CA LEU A 127 -20.13 16.48 1.05
C LEU A 127 -18.77 16.28 1.72
N ARG A 128 -18.20 17.39 2.22
CA ARG A 128 -16.99 17.37 3.04
C ARG A 128 -17.36 17.70 4.47
N PRO A 129 -17.24 16.73 5.40
CA PRO A 129 -17.53 16.97 6.80
C PRO A 129 -16.60 18.04 7.39
N PRO A 130 -17.09 18.89 8.32
CA PRO A 130 -16.27 19.92 8.95
C PRO A 130 -15.34 19.36 10.06
N TYR A 131 -15.38 18.06 10.32
CA TYR A 131 -14.57 17.37 11.31
C TYR A 131 -14.24 15.93 10.88
N GLU A 132 -13.18 15.37 11.43
CA GLU A 132 -12.85 13.96 11.26
C GLU A 132 -13.61 13.08 12.25
N ALA A 133 -13.94 11.86 11.85
CA ALA A 133 -14.39 10.84 12.80
C ALA A 133 -13.28 10.55 13.82
N THR A 134 -13.67 10.22 15.05
CA THR A 134 -12.72 9.83 16.11
C THR A 134 -11.80 8.70 15.64
N LEU A 135 -12.34 7.71 14.90
CA LEU A 135 -11.55 6.63 14.31
C LEU A 135 -10.45 7.16 13.37
N THR A 136 -10.81 8.06 12.44
CA THR A 136 -9.85 8.65 11.49
C THR A 136 -8.71 9.35 12.22
N ARG A 137 -9.06 10.19 13.22
CA ARG A 137 -8.08 10.90 14.03
C ARG A 137 -7.13 9.95 14.75
N LEU A 138 -7.66 8.92 15.42
CA LEU A 138 -6.86 7.93 16.14
C LEU A 138 -5.93 7.13 15.20
N LEU A 139 -6.39 6.76 14.02
CA LEU A 139 -5.57 6.10 13.01
C LEU A 139 -4.40 7.00 12.55
N ARG A 140 -4.65 8.28 12.29
CA ARG A 140 -3.61 9.24 11.94
C ARG A 140 -2.62 9.49 13.09
N GLU A 141 -3.10 9.58 14.32
CA GLU A 141 -2.26 9.69 15.51
C GLU A 141 -1.33 8.47 15.66
N ALA A 142 -1.84 7.26 15.35
CA ALA A 142 -1.05 6.03 15.30
C ALA A 142 -0.11 5.96 14.07
N GLY A 143 -0.13 6.96 13.19
CA GLY A 143 0.75 7.06 12.02
C GLY A 143 0.24 6.38 10.76
N ALA A 144 -1.04 6.01 10.68
CA ALA A 144 -1.61 5.48 9.45
C ALA A 144 -1.73 6.58 8.37
N VAL A 145 -1.54 6.19 7.11
CA VAL A 145 -1.84 7.00 5.93
C VAL A 145 -3.21 6.60 5.41
N ILE A 146 -4.19 7.49 5.49
CA ILE A 146 -5.51 7.22 4.92
C ILE A 146 -5.44 7.44 3.41
N ILE A 147 -5.42 6.35 2.63
CA ILE A 147 -5.17 6.41 1.18
C ILE A 147 -6.42 6.57 0.34
N ALA A 148 -7.57 6.08 0.83
CA ALA A 148 -8.80 6.03 0.04
C ALA A 148 -10.06 5.92 0.92
N LYS A 149 -11.21 6.21 0.30
CA LYS A 149 -12.55 5.84 0.77
C LYS A 149 -13.05 4.69 -0.09
N THR A 150 -13.50 3.61 0.55
CA THR A 150 -14.06 2.45 -0.14
C THR A 150 -15.56 2.60 -0.33
N GLY A 151 -16.08 2.04 -1.43
CA GLY A 151 -17.50 1.96 -1.69
C GLY A 151 -18.26 1.24 -0.56
N MET A 152 -19.52 1.55 -0.45
CA MET A 152 -20.46 0.91 0.46
C MET A 152 -21.84 0.90 -0.16
N ILE A 153 -22.73 0.05 0.32
CA ILE A 153 -24.15 0.12 -0.02
C ILE A 153 -24.73 1.43 0.52
N GLU A 154 -25.62 2.07 -0.22
CA GLU A 154 -26.21 3.36 0.17
C GLU A 154 -26.71 3.31 1.62
N LEU A 155 -26.18 4.24 2.45
CA LEU A 155 -26.50 4.39 3.86
C LEU A 155 -26.50 3.05 4.64
N ALA A 156 -25.67 2.09 4.22
CA ALA A 156 -25.58 0.76 4.86
C ALA A 156 -26.93 0.04 5.02
N HIS A 157 -27.78 0.05 3.98
CA HIS A 157 -29.17 -0.47 3.98
C HIS A 157 -30.15 0.29 4.89
N TRP A 158 -29.82 1.47 5.37
CA TRP A 158 -30.70 2.20 6.27
C TRP A 158 -32.08 2.51 5.67
N VAL A 159 -32.14 2.81 4.36
CA VAL A 159 -33.39 3.27 3.68
C VAL A 159 -33.99 2.26 2.72
N SER A 160 -33.29 1.18 2.38
CA SER A 160 -33.81 0.16 1.44
C SER A 160 -33.10 -1.16 1.60
N ASP A 161 -33.78 -2.26 1.25
CA ASP A 161 -33.14 -3.55 0.97
C ASP A 161 -32.39 -3.51 -0.37
N GLY A 162 -31.47 -2.53 -0.50
CA GLY A 162 -30.77 -2.25 -1.74
C GLY A 162 -30.00 -3.45 -2.28
N MET A 163 -29.65 -3.38 -3.55
CA MET A 163 -28.86 -4.44 -4.20
C MET A 163 -27.49 -4.54 -3.52
N PRO A 164 -27.00 -5.77 -3.28
CA PRO A 164 -25.69 -5.99 -2.70
C PRO A 164 -24.61 -5.20 -3.43
N ALA A 165 -23.65 -4.63 -2.69
CA ALA A 165 -22.51 -3.92 -3.21
C ALA A 165 -22.80 -2.72 -4.14
N TYR A 166 -24.03 -2.25 -4.23
CA TYR A 166 -24.42 -1.12 -5.08
C TYR A 166 -24.49 0.18 -4.28
N ASN A 167 -24.02 1.27 -4.90
CA ASN A 167 -24.30 2.64 -4.47
C ASN A 167 -24.40 3.57 -5.68
N ALA A 168 -25.12 4.68 -5.51
CA ALA A 168 -25.39 5.62 -6.61
C ALA A 168 -24.17 6.47 -7.02
N VAL A 169 -23.09 6.47 -6.25
CA VAL A 169 -21.88 7.25 -6.54
C VAL A 169 -20.92 6.48 -7.43
N SER A 170 -20.66 5.21 -7.13
CA SER A 170 -19.69 4.38 -7.85
C SER A 170 -20.27 3.17 -8.57
N GLY A 171 -21.53 2.79 -8.28
CA GLY A 171 -22.15 1.61 -8.88
C GLY A 171 -21.89 0.34 -8.06
N HIS A 172 -21.76 -0.82 -8.75
CA HIS A 172 -21.49 -2.11 -8.11
C HIS A 172 -20.00 -2.32 -7.86
N ALA A 173 -19.63 -2.62 -6.62
CA ALA A 173 -18.32 -3.16 -6.32
C ALA A 173 -18.26 -4.66 -6.67
N MET A 174 -17.10 -5.11 -7.19
CA MET A 174 -16.90 -6.48 -7.67
C MET A 174 -15.91 -7.20 -6.75
N ASN A 175 -16.05 -8.53 -6.67
CA ASN A 175 -15.12 -9.35 -5.90
C ASN A 175 -13.72 -9.33 -6.52
N PRO A 176 -12.67 -8.95 -5.79
CA PRO A 176 -11.31 -8.86 -6.33
C PRO A 176 -10.72 -10.22 -6.73
N TYR A 177 -11.20 -11.33 -6.17
CA TYR A 177 -10.75 -12.68 -6.51
C TYR A 177 -11.44 -13.25 -7.75
N ASP A 178 -12.65 -12.80 -8.06
CA ASP A 178 -13.33 -13.11 -9.32
C ASP A 178 -14.22 -11.95 -9.79
N PRO A 179 -13.63 -10.93 -10.39
CA PRO A 179 -14.37 -9.71 -10.81
C PRO A 179 -15.31 -9.94 -12.00
N ARG A 180 -15.34 -11.14 -12.57
CA ARG A 180 -16.29 -11.52 -13.63
C ARG A 180 -17.64 -11.96 -13.05
N ARG A 181 -17.67 -12.31 -11.78
CA ARG A 181 -18.86 -12.78 -11.10
C ARG A 181 -19.72 -11.60 -10.70
N ASP A 182 -20.99 -11.62 -11.11
CA ASP A 182 -21.97 -10.59 -10.72
C ASP A 182 -22.26 -10.72 -9.21
N PRO A 183 -22.00 -9.67 -8.41
CA PRO A 183 -22.28 -9.72 -6.97
C PRO A 183 -23.76 -9.85 -6.62
N ARG A 184 -24.66 -9.61 -7.58
CA ARG A 184 -26.12 -9.78 -7.43
C ARG A 184 -26.58 -11.23 -7.56
N GLU A 185 -25.77 -12.08 -8.18
CA GLU A 185 -26.12 -13.48 -8.35
C GLU A 185 -26.00 -14.24 -7.03
N ALA A 186 -27.04 -15.00 -6.68
CA ALA A 186 -26.98 -15.91 -5.56
C ALA A 186 -25.95 -17.01 -5.84
N THR A 187 -25.19 -17.40 -4.84
CA THR A 187 -24.36 -18.61 -4.93
C THR A 187 -25.24 -19.85 -5.00
N PHE A 188 -24.67 -20.98 -5.45
CA PHE A 188 -25.36 -22.24 -5.55
C PHE A 188 -25.99 -22.70 -4.21
N ASP A 189 -25.46 -22.28 -3.09
CA ASP A 189 -25.96 -22.54 -1.74
C ASP A 189 -26.96 -21.49 -1.22
N GLY A 190 -27.45 -20.59 -2.09
CA GLY A 190 -28.42 -19.54 -1.74
C GLY A 190 -27.82 -18.34 -1.04
N ARG A 191 -26.47 -18.25 -0.90
CA ARG A 191 -25.80 -17.07 -0.38
C ARG A 191 -25.48 -16.09 -1.49
N ALA A 192 -25.62 -14.78 -1.23
CA ALA A 192 -25.17 -13.77 -2.18
C ALA A 192 -23.65 -13.89 -2.41
N ALA A 193 -23.23 -13.63 -3.63
CA ALA A 193 -21.80 -13.50 -3.91
C ALA A 193 -21.25 -12.36 -3.06
N LEU A 194 -20.20 -12.63 -2.30
CA LEU A 194 -19.52 -11.59 -1.53
C LEU A 194 -18.80 -10.64 -2.50
N SER A 195 -19.12 -9.37 -2.39
CA SER A 195 -18.46 -8.26 -3.11
C SER A 195 -17.33 -7.67 -2.30
#